data_339782ad180bd0328869997477fa5d39
#
_entry.id   339782ad180bd0328869997477fa5d39
#
_cell.length_a   1.000
_cell.length_b   1.000
_cell.length_c   1.000
_cell.angle_alpha   90.00
_cell.angle_beta   90.00
_cell.angle_gamma   90.00
#
_symmetry.space_group_name_H-M   'P 1'
#
loop_
_entity.id
_entity.type
_entity.pdbx_description
1 polymer ?
#
loop_
_entity_poly.entity_id
_entity_poly.type
_entity_poly.pdbx_seq_one_letter_code
_entity_poly.pdbx_strand_id
1 'polypeptide(L)'
;MALPARLRNSLALIAVLGGCAGGPPAPDWQAAAAQAMSAFQRLYFAGNTAAAEAEFKNARAELARTGRADLVARAELLRCAVRAASLEFDDCPGFEKLRYGASPEQIAYADYLGGKGSHRATEEPLSRLVAAAVQLRNGAVTPAGMNGAVDIASAQGWRRPLLAWLGVQEKRAADAGDGETAARIRRRIELISG
;
A
#
# COMPACT_ATOMS: atom_id res chain seq x y z
N MET A 1 53.19 -47.72 -44.87
CA MET A 1 53.50 -46.93 -43.66
C MET A 1 53.07 -45.51 -43.95
N ALA A 2 51.96 -45.12 -43.41
CA ALA A 2 51.43 -43.72 -43.58
C ALA A 2 50.76 -43.36 -42.27
N LEU A 3 51.20 -42.29 -41.59
CA LEU A 3 50.58 -41.69 -40.40
C LEU A 3 49.35 -40.86 -40.75
N PRO A 4 48.33 -40.84 -39.91
CA PRO A 4 47.12 -40.02 -40.13
C PRO A 4 47.32 -38.64 -39.64
N ALA A 5 46.71 -37.69 -40.41
CA ALA A 5 46.60 -36.26 -40.11
C ALA A 5 45.69 -35.97 -38.91
N ARG A 6 46.18 -35.14 -38.02
CA ARG A 6 45.41 -34.60 -36.88
C ARG A 6 44.44 -33.54 -37.34
N LEU A 7 43.13 -33.79 -37.18
CA LEU A 7 42.08 -32.79 -37.28
C LEU A 7 42.13 -31.91 -36.00
N ARG A 8 42.44 -30.63 -36.18
CA ARG A 8 42.34 -29.63 -35.13
C ARG A 8 40.91 -29.05 -35.20
N ASN A 9 40.05 -29.51 -34.28
CA ASN A 9 38.74 -28.89 -34.05
C ASN A 9 38.95 -27.57 -33.31
N SER A 10 38.79 -26.46 -34.04
CA SER A 10 38.65 -25.12 -33.46
C SER A 10 37.20 -24.94 -33.00
N LEU A 11 36.99 -25.07 -31.71
CA LEU A 11 35.70 -24.73 -31.07
C LEU A 11 35.60 -23.20 -31.02
N ALA A 12 34.81 -22.61 -31.92
CA ALA A 12 34.45 -21.19 -31.88
C ALA A 12 33.43 -20.97 -30.74
N LEU A 13 33.90 -20.40 -29.64
CA LEU A 13 33.07 -19.99 -28.51
C LEU A 13 32.27 -18.73 -28.89
N ILE A 14 31.02 -18.90 -29.34
CA ILE A 14 30.11 -17.79 -29.59
C ILE A 14 29.63 -17.27 -28.23
N ALA A 15 30.24 -16.18 -27.77
CA ALA A 15 29.75 -15.43 -26.61
C ALA A 15 28.43 -14.70 -27.00
N VAL A 16 27.29 -15.28 -26.63
CA VAL A 16 26.00 -14.61 -26.72
C VAL A 16 25.98 -13.57 -25.61
N LEU A 17 26.32 -12.33 -25.95
CA LEU A 17 26.04 -11.16 -25.11
C LEU A 17 24.53 -10.95 -25.10
N GLY A 18 23.86 -11.54 -24.11
CA GLY A 18 22.48 -11.25 -23.77
C GLY A 18 22.38 -9.79 -23.34
N GLY A 19 22.14 -8.89 -24.29
CA GLY A 19 21.78 -7.50 -24.02
C GLY A 19 20.49 -7.50 -23.23
N CYS A 20 20.52 -7.05 -21.95
CA CYS A 20 19.33 -6.63 -21.25
C CYS A 20 18.71 -5.50 -22.07
N ALA A 21 17.68 -5.82 -22.85
CA ALA A 21 16.83 -4.84 -23.51
C ALA A 21 16.00 -4.12 -22.43
N GLY A 22 16.63 -3.19 -21.71
CA GLY A 22 15.92 -2.21 -20.91
C GLY A 22 15.08 -1.37 -21.84
N GLY A 23 13.77 -1.34 -21.67
CA GLY A 23 12.89 -0.40 -22.36
C GLY A 23 13.35 1.05 -22.14
N PRO A 24 12.83 2.02 -22.90
CA PRO A 24 13.17 3.41 -22.69
C PRO A 24 12.90 3.80 -21.22
N PRO A 25 13.76 4.64 -20.61
CA PRO A 25 13.58 5.04 -19.22
C PRO A 25 12.20 5.68 -19.05
N ALA A 26 11.56 5.41 -17.90
CA ALA A 26 10.29 6.02 -17.58
C ALA A 26 10.42 7.55 -17.59
N PRO A 27 9.40 8.28 -18.07
CA PRO A 27 9.41 9.74 -18.04
C PRO A 27 9.64 10.27 -16.62
N ASP A 28 10.37 11.36 -16.47
CA ASP A 28 10.77 11.93 -15.17
C ASP A 28 9.59 12.16 -14.21
N TRP A 29 8.45 12.64 -14.74
CA TRP A 29 7.24 12.84 -13.94
C TRP A 29 6.73 11.55 -13.33
N GLN A 30 6.87 10.42 -14.03
CA GLN A 30 6.39 9.12 -13.52
C GLN A 30 7.24 8.64 -12.35
N ALA A 31 8.57 8.76 -12.47
CA ALA A 31 9.49 8.42 -11.39
C ALA A 31 9.28 9.34 -10.19
N ALA A 32 9.16 10.66 -10.42
CA ALA A 32 8.92 11.65 -9.37
C ALA A 32 7.58 11.40 -8.64
N ALA A 33 6.50 11.15 -9.38
CA ALA A 33 5.20 10.84 -8.79
C ALA A 33 5.23 9.55 -7.95
N ALA A 34 5.86 8.49 -8.47
CA ALA A 34 5.98 7.21 -7.75
C ALA A 34 6.80 7.36 -6.46
N GLN A 35 7.91 8.10 -6.51
CA GLN A 35 8.75 8.38 -5.34
C GLN A 35 7.98 9.18 -4.28
N ALA A 36 7.28 10.23 -4.68
CA ALA A 36 6.50 11.07 -3.79
C ALA A 36 5.32 10.30 -3.17
N MET A 37 4.63 9.42 -3.93
CA MET A 37 3.57 8.55 -3.37
C MET A 37 4.12 7.56 -2.35
N SER A 38 5.29 6.97 -2.60
CA SER A 38 5.96 6.07 -1.65
C SER A 38 6.38 6.83 -0.38
N ALA A 39 6.87 8.05 -0.52
CA ALA A 39 7.22 8.93 0.60
C ALA A 39 5.97 9.31 1.42
N PHE A 40 4.87 9.65 0.74
CA PHE A 40 3.58 9.92 1.38
C PHE A 40 3.15 8.76 2.27
N GLN A 41 3.08 7.54 1.73
CA GLN A 41 2.65 6.35 2.50
C GLN A 41 3.56 6.11 3.71
N ARG A 42 4.88 6.14 3.52
CA ARG A 42 5.86 5.92 4.59
C ARG A 42 5.71 6.96 5.71
N LEU A 43 5.65 8.24 5.36
CA LEU A 43 5.54 9.35 6.33
C LEU A 43 4.19 9.34 7.05
N TYR A 44 3.11 9.03 6.34
CA TYR A 44 1.78 8.93 6.93
C TYR A 44 1.71 7.81 7.95
N PHE A 45 2.23 6.63 7.62
CA PHE A 45 2.27 5.49 8.53
C PHE A 45 3.23 5.67 9.70
N ALA A 46 4.27 6.49 9.54
CA ALA A 46 5.13 6.89 10.65
C ALA A 46 4.46 7.89 11.61
N GLY A 47 3.32 8.50 11.22
CA GLY A 47 2.62 9.50 12.02
C GLY A 47 2.93 10.95 11.64
N ASN A 48 3.79 11.20 10.64
CA ASN A 48 4.16 12.54 10.20
C ASN A 48 3.19 13.05 9.12
N THR A 49 2.01 13.49 9.55
CA THR A 49 0.93 13.91 8.63
C THR A 49 1.33 15.10 7.77
N ALA A 50 2.00 16.11 8.34
CA ALA A 50 2.34 17.33 7.60
C ALA A 50 3.30 17.04 6.43
N ALA A 51 4.37 16.27 6.69
CA ALA A 51 5.31 15.86 5.64
C ALA A 51 4.66 14.91 4.63
N ALA A 52 3.81 14.00 5.07
CA ALA A 52 3.06 13.11 4.18
C ALA A 52 2.19 13.90 3.20
N GLU A 53 1.42 14.86 3.70
CA GLU A 53 0.56 15.70 2.84
C GLU A 53 1.36 16.56 1.85
N ALA A 54 2.56 17.00 2.22
CA ALA A 54 3.46 17.70 1.29
C ALA A 54 3.88 16.78 0.13
N GLU A 55 4.28 15.54 0.45
CA GLU A 55 4.65 14.55 -0.58
C GLU A 55 3.46 14.15 -1.45
N PHE A 56 2.26 14.01 -0.87
CA PHE A 56 1.05 13.76 -1.66
C PHE A 56 0.78 14.90 -2.65
N LYS A 57 0.93 16.17 -2.22
CA LYS A 57 0.78 17.32 -3.10
C LYS A 57 1.78 17.31 -4.24
N ASN A 58 3.04 16.95 -3.99
CA ASN A 58 4.08 16.80 -5.01
C ASN A 58 3.69 15.73 -6.02
N ALA A 59 3.33 14.53 -5.58
CA ALA A 59 2.90 13.44 -6.46
C ALA A 59 1.71 13.84 -7.32
N ARG A 60 0.70 14.45 -6.70
CA ARG A 60 -0.51 14.90 -7.38
C ARG A 60 -0.21 15.96 -8.44
N ALA A 61 0.73 16.87 -8.17
CA ALA A 61 1.15 17.91 -9.12
C ALA A 61 1.84 17.28 -10.34
N GLU A 62 2.76 16.32 -10.14
CA GLU A 62 3.42 15.62 -11.24
C GLU A 62 2.41 14.86 -12.13
N LEU A 63 1.46 14.17 -11.54
CA LEU A 63 0.40 13.47 -12.27
C LEU A 63 -0.53 14.43 -13.02
N ALA A 64 -0.89 15.58 -12.39
CA ALA A 64 -1.77 16.57 -13.00
C ALA A 64 -1.16 17.23 -14.25
N ARG A 65 0.17 17.36 -14.33
CA ARG A 65 0.88 17.89 -15.50
C ARG A 65 0.64 17.07 -16.77
N THR A 66 0.22 15.82 -16.64
CA THR A 66 -0.13 14.95 -17.78
C THR A 66 -1.49 15.24 -18.38
N GLY A 67 -2.35 16.03 -17.71
CA GLY A 67 -3.74 16.24 -18.09
C GLY A 67 -4.65 15.00 -17.90
N ARG A 68 -4.12 13.89 -17.36
CA ARG A 68 -4.83 12.62 -17.21
C ARG A 68 -5.53 12.54 -15.86
N ALA A 69 -6.84 12.74 -15.86
CA ALA A 69 -7.66 12.67 -14.65
C ALA A 69 -7.62 11.28 -13.98
N ASP A 70 -7.52 10.20 -14.77
CA ASP A 70 -7.43 8.82 -14.27
C ASP A 70 -6.18 8.57 -13.40
N LEU A 71 -5.04 9.17 -13.75
CA LEU A 71 -3.82 9.06 -12.96
C LEU A 71 -3.94 9.82 -11.63
N VAL A 72 -4.52 11.02 -11.66
CA VAL A 72 -4.76 11.78 -10.42
C VAL A 72 -5.78 11.08 -9.54
N ALA A 73 -6.85 10.52 -10.13
CA ALA A 73 -7.86 9.72 -9.42
C ALA A 73 -7.23 8.51 -8.71
N ARG A 74 -6.28 7.82 -9.38
CA ARG A 74 -5.55 6.71 -8.77
C ARG A 74 -4.73 7.14 -7.55
N ALA A 75 -4.08 8.31 -7.60
CA ALA A 75 -3.33 8.83 -6.45
C ALA A 75 -4.26 9.17 -5.27
N GLU A 76 -5.41 9.78 -5.54
CA GLU A 76 -6.41 10.08 -4.51
C GLU A 76 -6.96 8.78 -3.87
N LEU A 77 -7.19 7.73 -4.65
CA LEU A 77 -7.60 6.43 -4.13
C LEU A 77 -6.54 5.78 -3.25
N LEU A 78 -5.25 5.87 -3.63
CA LEU A 78 -4.18 5.37 -2.77
C LEU A 78 -4.11 6.16 -1.45
N ARG A 79 -4.31 7.48 -1.49
CA ARG A 79 -4.40 8.30 -0.27
C ARG A 79 -5.55 7.83 0.63
N CYS A 80 -6.73 7.59 0.08
CA CYS A 80 -7.87 7.06 0.83
C CYS A 80 -7.57 5.67 1.40
N ALA A 81 -6.94 4.78 0.62
CA ALA A 81 -6.56 3.45 1.07
C ALA A 81 -5.57 3.48 2.24
N VAL A 82 -4.55 4.35 2.17
CA VAL A 82 -3.58 4.56 3.25
C VAL A 82 -4.26 5.07 4.53
N ARG A 83 -5.22 5.98 4.41
CA ARG A 83 -6.01 6.47 5.54
C ARG A 83 -6.92 5.38 6.11
N ALA A 84 -7.64 4.66 5.25
CA ALA A 84 -8.49 3.55 5.66
C ALA A 84 -7.70 2.45 6.40
N ALA A 85 -6.48 2.13 5.95
CA ALA A 85 -5.58 1.19 6.63
C ALA A 85 -5.24 1.63 8.07
N SER A 86 -5.30 2.93 8.34
CA SER A 86 -5.12 3.54 9.67
C SER A 86 -6.45 3.78 10.40
N LEU A 87 -7.55 3.20 9.90
CA LEU A 87 -8.92 3.35 10.42
C LEU A 87 -9.46 4.79 10.37
N GLU A 88 -8.89 5.63 9.51
CA GLU A 88 -9.39 6.97 9.22
C GLU A 88 -10.27 6.92 7.97
N PHE A 89 -11.57 6.81 8.18
CA PHE A 89 -12.54 6.69 7.10
C PHE A 89 -13.08 8.07 6.71
N ASP A 90 -13.04 8.36 5.42
CA ASP A 90 -13.72 9.49 4.80
C ASP A 90 -14.38 9.06 3.47
N ASP A 91 -15.07 9.98 2.81
CA ASP A 91 -15.74 9.73 1.52
C ASP A 91 -14.82 10.03 0.33
N CYS A 92 -13.50 9.97 0.52
CA CYS A 92 -12.50 10.21 -0.52
C CYS A 92 -12.75 11.49 -1.35
N PRO A 93 -12.87 12.68 -0.73
CA PRO A 93 -13.33 13.88 -1.42
C PRO A 93 -12.45 14.32 -2.59
N GLY A 94 -11.18 13.96 -2.58
CA GLY A 94 -10.26 14.19 -3.70
C GLY A 94 -10.60 13.35 -4.92
N PHE A 95 -10.93 12.07 -4.72
CA PHE A 95 -11.39 11.17 -5.77
C PHE A 95 -12.76 11.57 -6.31
N GLU A 96 -13.71 11.91 -5.45
CA GLU A 96 -15.07 12.26 -5.88
C GLU A 96 -15.10 13.42 -6.89
N LYS A 97 -14.19 14.39 -6.77
CA LYS A 97 -14.03 15.48 -7.75
C LYS A 97 -13.52 14.99 -9.12
N LEU A 98 -12.97 13.79 -9.20
CA LEU A 98 -12.38 13.20 -10.40
C LEU A 98 -13.14 11.97 -10.90
N ARG A 99 -14.24 11.59 -10.24
CA ARG A 99 -15.04 10.39 -10.56
C ARG A 99 -15.46 10.34 -12.03
N TYR A 100 -15.73 11.50 -12.64
CA TYR A 100 -16.14 11.60 -14.05
C TYR A 100 -15.05 11.11 -15.05
N GLY A 101 -13.77 11.20 -14.69
CA GLY A 101 -12.64 10.75 -15.52
C GLY A 101 -11.99 9.46 -15.01
N ALA A 102 -12.57 8.81 -14.01
CA ALA A 102 -12.07 7.58 -13.43
C ALA A 102 -12.54 6.36 -14.22
N SER A 103 -11.72 5.28 -14.21
CA SER A 103 -12.12 4.01 -14.81
C SER A 103 -13.19 3.29 -13.96
N PRO A 104 -13.95 2.34 -14.55
CA PRO A 104 -14.91 1.53 -13.80
C PRO A 104 -14.28 0.82 -12.59
N GLU A 105 -13.04 0.33 -12.72
CA GLU A 105 -12.30 -0.33 -11.64
C GLU A 105 -11.96 0.64 -10.51
N GLN A 106 -11.60 1.88 -10.84
CA GLN A 106 -11.33 2.93 -9.86
C GLN A 106 -12.60 3.33 -9.11
N ILE A 107 -13.72 3.43 -9.81
CA ILE A 107 -15.03 3.70 -9.20
C ILE A 107 -15.42 2.56 -8.26
N ALA A 108 -15.30 1.30 -8.71
CA ALA A 108 -15.59 0.13 -7.89
C ALA A 108 -14.69 0.07 -6.64
N TYR A 109 -13.42 0.43 -6.76
CA TYR A 109 -12.51 0.48 -5.62
C TYR A 109 -12.85 1.60 -4.63
N ALA A 110 -13.26 2.79 -5.12
CA ALA A 110 -13.76 3.87 -4.27
C ALA A 110 -15.00 3.44 -3.49
N ASP A 111 -15.95 2.81 -4.17
CA ASP A 111 -17.18 2.29 -3.55
C ASP A 111 -16.85 1.21 -2.50
N TYR A 112 -15.86 0.34 -2.78
CA TYR A 112 -15.36 -0.64 -1.81
C TYR A 112 -14.75 0.01 -0.56
N LEU A 113 -13.90 1.04 -0.72
CA LEU A 113 -13.36 1.82 0.40
C LEU A 113 -14.48 2.48 1.23
N GLY A 114 -15.57 2.87 0.56
CA GLY A 114 -16.80 3.36 1.17
C GLY A 114 -17.64 2.29 1.87
N GLY A 115 -17.20 1.04 1.87
CA GLY A 115 -17.93 -0.10 2.49
C GLY A 115 -19.01 -0.71 1.59
N LYS A 116 -19.02 -0.39 0.28
CA LYS A 116 -19.98 -0.90 -0.70
C LYS A 116 -19.32 -1.90 -1.65
N GLY A 117 -20.07 -2.88 -2.11
CA GLY A 117 -19.55 -3.89 -3.05
C GLY A 117 -18.47 -4.78 -2.45
N SER A 118 -17.61 -5.33 -3.31
CA SER A 118 -16.53 -6.22 -2.92
C SER A 118 -15.25 -5.95 -3.72
N HIS A 119 -14.10 -6.18 -3.10
CA HIS A 119 -12.80 -6.14 -3.75
C HIS A 119 -11.94 -7.31 -3.26
N ARG A 120 -11.24 -7.96 -4.17
CA ARG A 120 -10.33 -9.04 -3.81
C ARG A 120 -8.99 -8.46 -3.36
N ALA A 121 -8.67 -8.63 -2.09
CA ALA A 121 -7.36 -8.26 -1.57
C ALA A 121 -6.26 -9.11 -2.24
N THR A 122 -5.12 -8.46 -2.50
CA THR A 122 -3.88 -9.15 -2.93
C THR A 122 -3.06 -9.55 -1.69
N GLU A 123 -1.95 -10.25 -1.89
CA GLU A 123 -1.02 -10.60 -0.80
C GLU A 123 -0.18 -9.39 -0.32
N GLU A 124 -0.29 -8.25 -1.00
CA GLU A 124 0.41 -7.02 -0.64
C GLU A 124 -0.09 -6.52 0.73
N PRO A 125 0.83 -6.15 1.67
CA PRO A 125 0.47 -5.79 3.04
C PRO A 125 -0.58 -4.68 3.17
N LEU A 126 -0.49 -3.60 2.35
CA LEU A 126 -1.46 -2.51 2.37
C LEU A 126 -2.83 -3.01 1.91
N SER A 127 -2.90 -3.81 0.86
CA SER A 127 -4.15 -4.37 0.34
C SER A 127 -4.89 -5.22 1.39
N ARG A 128 -4.15 -6.06 2.12
CA ARG A 128 -4.70 -6.88 3.21
C ARG A 128 -5.17 -6.03 4.39
N LEU A 129 -4.41 -5.00 4.73
CA LEU A 129 -4.76 -4.09 5.83
C LEU A 129 -6.01 -3.27 5.50
N VAL A 130 -6.14 -2.79 4.26
CA VAL A 130 -7.34 -2.11 3.75
C VAL A 130 -8.55 -3.06 3.80
N ALA A 131 -8.38 -4.32 3.40
CA ALA A 131 -9.48 -5.29 3.46
C ALA A 131 -9.99 -5.51 4.89
N ALA A 132 -9.09 -5.63 5.87
CA ALA A 132 -9.46 -5.70 7.27
C ALA A 132 -10.18 -4.42 7.75
N ALA A 133 -9.72 -3.25 7.28
CA ALA A 133 -10.32 -1.96 7.64
C ALA A 133 -11.74 -1.82 7.08
N VAL A 134 -11.98 -2.22 5.83
CA VAL A 134 -13.33 -2.24 5.24
C VAL A 134 -14.24 -3.22 5.99
N GLN A 135 -13.74 -4.40 6.37
CA GLN A 135 -14.50 -5.33 7.21
C GLN A 135 -14.84 -4.71 8.57
N LEU A 136 -13.91 -3.96 9.20
CA LEU A 136 -14.19 -3.25 10.45
C LEU A 136 -15.26 -2.18 10.25
N ARG A 137 -15.15 -1.37 9.21
CA ARG A 137 -16.15 -0.35 8.84
C ARG A 137 -17.56 -0.95 8.71
N ASN A 138 -17.64 -2.14 8.13
CA ASN A 138 -18.91 -2.85 7.91
C ASN A 138 -19.35 -3.71 9.12
N GLY A 139 -18.65 -3.65 10.25
CA GLY A 139 -18.97 -4.46 11.43
C GLY A 139 -18.68 -5.97 11.27
N ALA A 140 -17.99 -6.37 10.21
CA ALA A 140 -17.77 -7.76 9.82
C ALA A 140 -16.35 -8.29 10.14
N VAL A 141 -15.47 -7.48 10.75
CA VAL A 141 -14.11 -7.91 11.08
C VAL A 141 -14.13 -8.96 12.18
N THR A 142 -13.45 -10.07 11.94
CA THR A 142 -13.30 -11.16 12.93
C THR A 142 -12.13 -10.92 13.89
N PRO A 143 -12.05 -11.60 15.03
CA PRO A 143 -10.88 -11.55 15.92
C PRO A 143 -9.58 -11.94 15.17
N ALA A 144 -9.61 -12.96 14.32
CA ALA A 144 -8.47 -13.35 13.49
C ALA A 144 -8.07 -12.26 12.49
N GLY A 145 -9.05 -11.58 11.87
CA GLY A 145 -8.80 -10.45 10.96
C GLY A 145 -8.13 -9.27 11.67
N MET A 146 -8.54 -8.95 12.90
CA MET A 146 -7.89 -7.91 13.71
C MET A 146 -6.46 -8.29 14.11
N ASN A 147 -6.23 -9.53 14.52
CA ASN A 147 -4.88 -10.01 14.84
C ASN A 147 -3.98 -9.92 13.60
N GLY A 148 -4.46 -10.40 12.44
CA GLY A 148 -3.74 -10.28 11.17
C GLY A 148 -3.40 -8.84 10.78
N ALA A 149 -4.31 -7.88 11.04
CA ALA A 149 -4.05 -6.46 10.79
C ALA A 149 -2.94 -5.90 11.71
N VAL A 150 -2.97 -6.25 13.00
CA VAL A 150 -1.90 -5.89 13.96
C VAL A 150 -0.57 -6.51 13.55
N ASP A 151 -0.56 -7.78 13.14
CA ASP A 151 0.65 -8.49 12.72
C ASP A 151 1.26 -7.86 11.47
N ILE A 152 0.43 -7.53 10.46
CA ILE A 152 0.88 -6.83 9.25
C ILE A 152 1.49 -5.48 9.61
N ALA A 153 0.77 -4.63 10.34
CA ALA A 153 1.25 -3.31 10.71
C ALA A 153 2.55 -3.36 11.53
N SER A 154 2.66 -4.34 12.45
CA SER A 154 3.85 -4.58 13.26
C SER A 154 5.04 -5.04 12.42
N ALA A 155 4.85 -6.02 11.52
CA ALA A 155 5.89 -6.54 10.65
C ALA A 155 6.44 -5.48 9.68
N GLN A 156 5.58 -4.56 9.24
CA GLN A 156 5.96 -3.45 8.36
C GLN A 156 6.54 -2.24 9.12
N GLY A 157 6.49 -2.20 10.45
CA GLY A 157 6.87 -1.04 11.24
C GLY A 157 5.94 0.16 11.04
N TRP A 158 4.70 -0.05 10.64
CA TRP A 158 3.71 1.00 10.38
C TRP A 158 3.05 1.46 11.68
N ARG A 159 3.67 2.47 12.31
CA ARG A 159 3.27 2.95 13.65
C ARG A 159 1.81 3.37 13.72
N ARG A 160 1.33 4.21 12.79
CA ARG A 160 -0.04 4.74 12.83
C ARG A 160 -1.09 3.64 12.69
N PRO A 161 -1.08 2.76 11.67
CA PRO A 161 -2.01 1.64 11.61
C PRO A 161 -1.91 0.72 12.81
N LEU A 162 -0.70 0.43 13.28
CA LEU A 162 -0.49 -0.43 14.45
C LEU A 162 -1.20 0.11 15.69
N LEU A 163 -1.04 1.40 15.99
CA LEU A 163 -1.71 2.05 17.11
C LEU A 163 -3.24 2.02 16.95
N ALA A 164 -3.75 2.30 15.74
CA ALA A 164 -5.18 2.28 15.47
C ALA A 164 -5.79 0.88 15.71
N TRP A 165 -5.15 -0.16 15.18
CA TRP A 165 -5.63 -1.54 15.33
C TRP A 165 -5.50 -2.07 16.76
N LEU A 166 -4.43 -1.72 17.47
CA LEU A 166 -4.30 -2.04 18.91
C LEU A 166 -5.39 -1.36 19.75
N GLY A 167 -5.75 -0.10 19.41
CA GLY A 167 -6.86 0.58 20.06
C GLY A 167 -8.20 -0.13 19.88
N VAL A 168 -8.47 -0.68 18.68
CA VAL A 168 -9.67 -1.50 18.43
C VAL A 168 -9.65 -2.78 19.28
N GLN A 169 -8.49 -3.47 19.36
CA GLN A 169 -8.35 -4.67 20.19
C GLN A 169 -8.51 -4.36 21.68
N GLU A 170 -7.90 -3.28 22.18
CA GLU A 170 -8.03 -2.84 23.57
C GLU A 170 -9.48 -2.58 23.93
N LYS A 171 -10.17 -1.78 23.09
CA LYS A 171 -11.59 -1.47 23.32
C LYS A 171 -12.45 -2.73 23.38
N ARG A 172 -12.25 -3.67 22.45
CA ARG A 172 -13.01 -4.94 22.45
C ARG A 172 -12.75 -5.80 23.66
N ALA A 173 -11.50 -5.89 24.13
CA ALA A 173 -11.16 -6.61 25.36
C ALA A 173 -11.84 -5.97 26.57
N ALA A 174 -11.80 -4.64 26.67
CA ALA A 174 -12.47 -3.90 27.75
C ALA A 174 -13.99 -4.09 27.72
N ASP A 175 -14.63 -3.99 26.55
CA ASP A 175 -16.07 -4.19 26.35
C ASP A 175 -16.51 -5.63 26.72
N ALA A 176 -15.62 -6.61 26.53
CA ALA A 176 -15.84 -8.01 26.92
C ALA A 176 -15.53 -8.31 28.40
N GLY A 177 -15.08 -7.33 29.19
CA GLY A 177 -14.69 -7.51 30.58
C GLY A 177 -13.32 -8.17 30.77
N ASP A 178 -12.55 -8.39 29.70
CA ASP A 178 -11.19 -8.94 29.76
C ASP A 178 -10.17 -7.83 30.07
N GLY A 179 -10.15 -7.44 31.35
CA GLY A 179 -9.28 -6.38 31.85
C GLY A 179 -7.78 -6.72 31.74
N GLU A 180 -7.40 -8.00 31.86
CA GLU A 180 -6.01 -8.42 31.71
C GLU A 180 -5.49 -8.21 30.29
N THR A 181 -6.24 -8.68 29.29
CA THR A 181 -5.91 -8.47 27.88
C THR A 181 -5.90 -6.98 27.53
N ALA A 182 -6.89 -6.21 27.97
CA ALA A 182 -6.92 -4.76 27.73
C ALA A 182 -5.67 -4.06 28.30
N ALA A 183 -5.29 -4.39 29.56
CA ALA A 183 -4.09 -3.83 30.19
C ALA A 183 -2.79 -4.22 29.45
N ARG A 184 -2.69 -5.45 28.97
CA ARG A 184 -1.54 -5.92 28.19
C ARG A 184 -1.42 -5.13 26.87
N ILE A 185 -2.53 -4.93 26.17
CA ILE A 185 -2.55 -4.16 24.90
C ILE A 185 -2.20 -2.69 25.17
N ARG A 186 -2.72 -2.09 26.24
CA ARG A 186 -2.41 -0.71 26.64
C ARG A 186 -0.92 -0.50 26.85
N ARG A 187 -0.23 -1.39 27.57
CA ARG A 187 1.23 -1.31 27.73
C ARG A 187 1.97 -1.38 26.40
N ARG A 188 1.46 -2.15 25.42
CA ARG A 188 2.04 -2.19 24.07
C ARG A 188 1.84 -0.87 23.34
N ILE A 189 0.66 -0.24 23.46
CA ILE A 189 0.38 1.09 22.89
C ILE A 189 1.31 2.14 23.51
N GLU A 190 1.48 2.15 24.82
CA GLU A 190 2.37 3.05 25.54
C GLU A 190 3.81 2.92 25.04
N LEU A 191 4.32 1.71 24.89
CA LEU A 191 5.66 1.44 24.33
C LEU A 191 5.84 2.04 22.92
N ILE A 192 4.83 1.95 22.06
CA ILE A 192 4.88 2.44 20.67
C ILE A 192 4.74 3.97 20.64
N SER A 193 4.02 4.55 21.57
CA SER A 193 3.75 5.99 21.61
C SER A 193 4.96 6.81 22.07
N GLY A 194 5.84 6.25 22.86
CA GLY A 194 7.11 6.84 23.33
C GLY A 194 6.96 7.52 24.66
#